data_cbd183542ded5afcbd8cc9bc0e83fef3
#
_entry.id   cbd183542ded5afcbd8cc9bc0e83fef3
#
_cell.length_a   1.000
_cell.length_b   1.000
_cell.length_c   1.000
_cell.angle_alpha   90.00
_cell.angle_beta   90.00
_cell.angle_gamma   90.00
#
_symmetry.space_group_name_H-M   'P 1'
#
loop_
_entity.id
_entity.type
_entity.pdbx_description
1 polymer ?
#
loop_
_entity_poly.entity_id
_entity_poly.type
_entity_poly.pdbx_seq_one_letter_code
_entity_poly.pdbx_strand_id
1 'polypeptide(L)'
;MDIHLNCPIPFTDSDRVLLAHGGGGRMTHQLISQVFYPAFRNPLLEQDHDGCVFPMKEGRLAYSTDSFVVDPIFFPGGDIGDLAINGTVNDLACCGARPLYLTAGFIL
;
A
#
# COMPACT_ATOMS: atom_id res chain seq x y z
N MET A 1 25.93 10.80 32.22
CA MET A 1 25.08 11.98 31.99
C MET A 1 24.13 11.61 30.86
N ASP A 2 23.01 10.96 31.21
CA ASP A 2 22.04 10.48 30.24
C ASP A 2 21.13 11.63 29.83
N ILE A 3 21.35 12.12 28.63
CA ILE A 3 20.47 13.15 28.04
C ILE A 3 19.27 12.44 27.45
N HIS A 4 18.21 12.28 28.25
CA HIS A 4 16.90 11.92 27.75
C HIS A 4 16.31 13.13 27.01
N LEU A 5 16.53 13.20 25.72
CA LEU A 5 15.81 14.11 24.82
C LEU A 5 14.40 13.59 24.65
N ASN A 6 13.57 13.80 25.66
CA ASN A 6 12.14 13.57 25.55
C ASN A 6 11.53 14.81 24.88
N CYS A 7 11.57 14.83 23.56
CA CYS A 7 10.86 15.86 22.79
C CYS A 7 9.36 15.50 22.83
N PRO A 8 8.52 16.24 23.53
CA PRO A 8 7.08 16.00 23.49
C PRO A 8 6.60 16.38 22.09
N ILE A 9 6.30 15.34 21.32
CA ILE A 9 5.73 15.53 20.00
C ILE A 9 4.25 15.69 20.22
N PRO A 10 3.66 16.79 19.76
CA PRO A 10 2.22 16.88 19.68
C PRO A 10 1.76 15.78 18.71
N PHE A 11 1.25 14.70 19.27
CA PHE A 11 0.41 13.79 18.51
C PHE A 11 -0.85 14.59 18.19
N THR A 12 -0.87 15.20 17.06
CA THR A 12 -2.13 15.55 16.44
C THR A 12 -2.66 14.24 15.93
N ASP A 13 -3.57 13.65 16.68
CA ASP A 13 -4.46 12.60 16.23
C ASP A 13 -5.31 13.21 15.12
N SER A 14 -4.73 13.29 13.93
CA SER A 14 -5.41 13.89 12.78
C SER A 14 -6.20 12.77 12.13
N ASP A 15 -7.51 12.95 12.08
CA ASP A 15 -8.45 12.08 11.35
C ASP A 15 -8.31 12.18 9.82
N ARG A 16 -7.29 12.90 9.37
CA ARG A 16 -7.03 13.20 7.95
C ARG A 16 -5.58 12.97 7.58
N VAL A 17 -5.37 12.52 6.34
CA VAL A 17 -4.03 12.48 5.75
C VAL A 17 -3.59 13.91 5.44
N LEU A 18 -2.42 14.29 5.94
CA LEU A 18 -1.79 15.59 5.74
C LEU A 18 -0.58 15.43 4.83
N LEU A 19 -0.14 16.52 4.21
CA LEU A 19 1.06 16.54 3.36
C LEU A 19 2.30 15.98 4.07
N ALA A 20 2.41 16.19 5.38
CA ALA A 20 3.50 15.67 6.20
C ALA A 20 3.55 14.13 6.27
N HIS A 21 2.44 13.44 6.00
CA HIS A 21 2.42 11.98 5.90
C HIS A 21 3.14 11.46 4.65
N GLY A 22 3.31 12.29 3.61
CA GLY A 22 4.07 11.96 2.41
C GLY A 22 5.57 12.27 2.49
N GLY A 23 6.05 12.86 3.58
CA GLY A 23 7.43 13.35 3.71
C GLY A 23 8.49 12.30 4.03
N GLY A 24 8.14 11.01 4.15
CA GLY A 24 9.09 9.94 4.48
C GLY A 24 9.55 9.94 5.95
N GLY A 25 8.98 10.82 6.79
CA GLY A 25 9.36 10.96 8.20
C GLY A 25 8.47 10.14 9.14
N ARG A 26 8.41 10.58 10.39
CA ARG A 26 7.67 9.88 11.44
C ARG A 26 6.17 9.73 11.14
N MET A 27 5.53 10.75 10.61
CA MET A 27 4.11 10.69 10.27
C MET A 27 3.83 9.68 9.16
N THR A 28 4.70 9.56 8.18
CA THR A 28 4.65 8.51 7.16
C THR A 28 4.73 7.13 7.81
N HIS A 29 5.74 6.93 8.67
CA HIS A 29 5.93 5.66 9.37
C HIS A 29 4.73 5.29 10.27
N GLN A 30 4.15 6.26 10.96
CA GLN A 30 2.94 6.05 11.76
C GLN A 30 1.74 5.66 10.88
N LEU A 31 1.51 6.34 9.77
CA LEU A 31 0.45 6.00 8.83
C LEU A 31 0.62 4.57 8.31
N ILE A 32 1.82 4.21 7.88
CA ILE A 32 2.12 2.86 7.41
C ILE A 32 1.88 1.83 8.51
N SER A 33 2.43 2.04 9.71
CA SER A 33 2.37 1.06 10.80
C SER A 33 0.97 0.90 11.41
N GLN A 34 0.16 1.96 11.42
CA GLN A 34 -1.14 1.96 12.08
C GLN A 34 -2.30 1.64 11.14
N VAL A 35 -2.18 1.94 9.86
CA VAL A 35 -3.24 1.79 8.87
C VAL A 35 -2.90 0.70 7.86
N PHE A 36 -1.80 0.85 7.13
CA PHE A 36 -1.49 -0.05 6.02
C PHE A 36 -1.01 -1.43 6.49
N TYR A 37 -0.10 -1.46 7.45
CA TYR A 37 0.41 -2.74 7.95
C TYR A 37 -0.68 -3.65 8.51
N PRO A 38 -1.59 -3.21 9.39
CA PRO A 38 -2.67 -4.06 9.89
C PRO A 38 -3.64 -4.52 8.80
N ALA A 39 -3.90 -3.66 7.80
CA ALA A 39 -4.85 -3.96 6.72
C ALA A 39 -4.31 -4.98 5.70
N PHE A 40 -3.00 -4.94 5.44
CA PHE A 40 -2.36 -5.74 4.37
C PHE A 40 -1.34 -6.75 4.87
N ARG A 41 -1.30 -7.01 6.16
CA ARG A 41 -0.33 -7.87 6.81
C ARG A 41 -0.19 -9.23 6.12
N ASN A 42 1.03 -9.58 5.71
CA ASN A 42 1.37 -10.87 5.13
C ASN A 42 2.89 -11.12 5.23
N PRO A 43 3.38 -12.38 5.06
CA PRO A 43 4.79 -12.70 5.22
C PRO A 43 5.75 -11.96 4.29
N LEU A 44 5.28 -11.46 3.15
CA LEU A 44 6.11 -10.70 2.21
C LEU A 44 6.28 -9.27 2.69
N LEU A 45 5.22 -8.65 3.19
CA LEU A 45 5.25 -7.30 3.74
C LEU A 45 6.04 -7.24 5.06
N GLU A 46 6.00 -8.30 5.86
CA GLU A 46 6.73 -8.41 7.13
C GLU A 46 8.25 -8.51 6.98
N GLN A 47 8.78 -8.65 5.76
CA GLN A 47 10.22 -8.58 5.51
C GLN A 47 10.80 -7.19 5.78
N ASP A 48 9.96 -6.15 5.78
CA ASP A 48 10.30 -4.76 6.08
C ASP A 48 11.52 -4.24 5.28
N HIS A 49 11.50 -4.54 3.98
CA HIS A 49 12.51 -4.11 3.00
C HIS A 49 11.92 -3.12 1.99
N ASP A 50 12.76 -2.35 1.34
CA ASP A 50 12.36 -1.49 0.21
C ASP A 50 11.84 -2.30 -0.99
N GLY A 51 12.21 -3.56 -1.07
CA GLY A 51 11.76 -4.50 -2.09
C GLY A 51 11.21 -5.78 -1.49
N CYS A 52 10.46 -6.53 -2.27
CA CYS A 52 9.91 -7.83 -1.88
C CYS A 52 10.65 -8.95 -2.60
N VAL A 53 11.06 -9.98 -1.86
CA VAL A 53 11.72 -11.17 -2.39
C VAL A 53 10.81 -12.37 -2.19
N PHE A 54 10.49 -13.07 -3.28
CA PHE A 54 9.71 -14.29 -3.25
C PHE A 54 10.23 -15.31 -4.26
N PRO A 55 10.10 -16.62 -3.99
CA PRO A 55 10.55 -17.66 -4.90
C PRO A 55 9.63 -17.73 -6.12
N MET A 56 10.22 -17.79 -7.31
CA MET A 56 9.50 -18.06 -8.55
C MET A 56 9.52 -19.55 -8.86
N LYS A 57 8.36 -20.09 -9.29
CA LYS A 57 8.28 -21.38 -9.94
C LYS A 57 8.76 -21.25 -11.38
N GLU A 58 9.14 -22.38 -12.00
CA GLU A 58 9.45 -22.43 -13.42
C GLU A 58 8.25 -21.99 -14.26
N GLY A 59 8.50 -21.30 -15.38
CA GLY A 59 7.46 -20.82 -16.28
C GLY A 59 7.72 -19.42 -16.81
N ARG A 60 6.65 -18.81 -17.35
CA ARG A 60 6.65 -17.43 -17.82
C ARG A 60 5.97 -16.54 -16.80
N LEU A 61 6.50 -15.35 -16.61
CA LEU A 61 5.90 -14.31 -15.78
C LEU A 61 5.08 -13.38 -16.66
N ALA A 62 3.84 -13.08 -16.25
CA ALA A 62 3.08 -11.94 -16.73
C ALA A 62 3.03 -10.89 -15.64
N TYR A 63 3.18 -9.65 -16.02
CA TYR A 63 3.14 -8.50 -15.13
C TYR A 63 2.29 -7.40 -15.78
N SER A 64 1.39 -6.80 -15.01
CA SER A 64 0.62 -5.63 -15.39
C SER A 64 0.68 -4.60 -14.26
N THR A 65 0.60 -3.34 -14.64
CA THR A 65 0.48 -2.22 -13.70
C THR A 65 -0.50 -1.21 -14.27
N ASP A 66 -1.36 -0.70 -13.43
CA ASP A 66 -2.35 0.30 -13.80
C ASP A 66 -2.51 1.33 -12.69
N SER A 67 -3.12 2.45 -13.01
CA SER A 67 -3.40 3.54 -12.08
C SER A 67 -4.87 3.92 -12.17
N PHE A 68 -5.51 4.05 -11.03
CA PHE A 68 -6.95 4.31 -10.94
C PHE A 68 -7.20 5.64 -10.25
N VAL A 69 -8.09 6.43 -10.83
CA VAL A 69 -8.57 7.70 -10.28
C VAL A 69 -10.07 7.72 -10.41
N VAL A 70 -10.76 7.91 -9.30
CA VAL A 70 -12.21 8.07 -9.28
C VAL A 70 -12.62 9.02 -8.15
N ASP A 71 -13.59 9.87 -8.42
CA ASP A 71 -14.18 10.79 -7.46
C ASP A 71 -15.72 10.73 -7.58
N PRO A 72 -16.45 10.43 -6.51
CA PRO A 72 -15.97 10.05 -5.16
C PRO A 72 -15.31 8.66 -5.13
N ILE A 73 -14.40 8.44 -4.18
CA ILE A 73 -13.68 7.17 -4.02
C ILE A 73 -14.58 6.00 -3.60
N PHE A 74 -15.73 6.29 -2.99
CA PHE A 74 -16.82 5.35 -2.74
C PHE A 74 -18.00 5.74 -3.63
N PHE A 75 -18.51 4.80 -4.41
CA PHE A 75 -19.59 5.03 -5.37
C PHE A 75 -20.60 3.88 -5.35
N PRO A 76 -21.81 4.07 -5.89
CA PRO A 76 -22.79 3.00 -5.99
C PRO A 76 -22.24 1.78 -6.74
N GLY A 77 -22.15 0.65 -6.04
CA GLY A 77 -21.66 -0.61 -6.62
C GLY A 77 -20.20 -0.94 -6.33
N GLY A 78 -19.43 -0.08 -5.64
CA GLY A 78 -18.06 -0.37 -5.28
C GLY A 78 -17.26 0.83 -4.78
N ASP A 79 -15.96 0.67 -4.76
CA ASP A 79 -14.99 1.71 -4.40
C ASP A 79 -13.75 1.66 -5.29
N ILE A 80 -12.83 2.59 -5.06
CA ILE A 80 -11.57 2.65 -5.82
C ILE A 80 -10.71 1.38 -5.63
N GLY A 81 -10.80 0.71 -4.49
CA GLY A 81 -10.09 -0.55 -4.23
C GLY A 81 -10.66 -1.69 -5.09
N ASP A 82 -11.98 -1.82 -5.15
CA ASP A 82 -12.64 -2.77 -6.05
C ASP A 82 -12.23 -2.54 -7.51
N LEU A 83 -12.22 -1.27 -7.92
CA LEU A 83 -11.83 -0.90 -9.28
C LEU A 83 -10.38 -1.27 -9.57
N ALA A 84 -9.47 -0.97 -8.66
CA ALA A 84 -8.03 -1.24 -8.81
C ALA A 84 -7.74 -2.74 -8.88
N ILE A 85 -8.30 -3.53 -7.98
CA ILE A 85 -8.11 -4.99 -7.96
C ILE A 85 -8.69 -5.63 -9.21
N ASN A 86 -9.95 -5.35 -9.52
CA ASN A 86 -10.63 -6.00 -10.64
C ASN A 86 -10.04 -5.59 -11.99
N GLY A 87 -9.67 -4.31 -12.18
CA GLY A 87 -9.03 -3.84 -13.41
C GLY A 87 -7.70 -4.54 -13.66
N THR A 88 -6.82 -4.57 -12.68
CA THR A 88 -5.49 -5.20 -12.80
C THR A 88 -5.58 -6.73 -12.98
N VAL A 89 -6.50 -7.38 -12.28
CA VAL A 89 -6.74 -8.83 -12.45
C VAL A 89 -7.27 -9.15 -13.84
N ASN A 90 -8.13 -8.31 -14.40
CA ASN A 90 -8.65 -8.46 -15.77
C ASN A 90 -7.53 -8.40 -16.80
N ASP A 91 -6.56 -7.51 -16.65
CA ASP A 91 -5.41 -7.41 -17.55
C ASP A 91 -4.59 -8.71 -17.55
N LEU A 92 -4.34 -9.28 -16.37
CA LEU A 92 -3.66 -10.57 -16.25
C LEU A 92 -4.49 -11.70 -16.85
N ALA A 93 -5.80 -11.68 -16.68
CA ALA A 93 -6.70 -12.68 -17.26
C ALA A 93 -6.68 -12.61 -18.79
N CYS A 94 -6.65 -11.43 -19.40
CA CYS A 94 -6.50 -11.24 -20.84
C CYS A 94 -5.18 -11.83 -21.37
N CYS A 95 -4.13 -11.85 -20.56
CA CYS A 95 -2.86 -12.50 -20.86
C CYS A 95 -2.87 -14.02 -20.62
N GLY A 96 -3.98 -14.61 -20.13
CA GLY A 96 -4.07 -16.01 -19.72
C GLY A 96 -3.25 -16.32 -18.47
N ALA A 97 -2.95 -15.33 -17.65
CA ALA A 97 -2.14 -15.47 -16.46
C ALA A 97 -2.99 -15.58 -15.18
N ARG A 98 -2.44 -16.26 -14.18
CA ARG A 98 -3.02 -16.36 -12.85
C ARG A 98 -2.40 -15.30 -11.94
N PRO A 99 -3.19 -14.43 -11.30
CA PRO A 99 -2.68 -13.47 -10.33
C PRO A 99 -2.15 -14.20 -9.09
N LEU A 100 -0.93 -13.88 -8.66
CA LEU A 100 -0.27 -14.46 -7.50
C LEU A 100 0.07 -13.40 -6.45
N TYR A 101 0.50 -12.23 -6.90
CA TYR A 101 0.95 -11.13 -6.06
C TYR A 101 0.41 -9.82 -6.61
N LEU A 102 0.17 -8.89 -5.71
CA LEU A 102 -0.25 -7.54 -6.02
C LEU A 102 0.68 -6.56 -5.31
N THR A 103 1.06 -5.50 -6.00
CA THR A 103 1.67 -4.32 -5.39
C THR A 103 0.68 -3.18 -5.48
N ALA A 104 0.60 -2.35 -4.44
CA ALA A 104 -0.29 -1.20 -4.43
C ALA A 104 0.47 0.07 -4.07
N GLY A 105 0.35 1.09 -4.91
CA GLY A 105 0.81 2.44 -4.64
C GLY A 105 -0.39 3.34 -4.31
N PHE A 106 -0.31 4.08 -3.22
CA PHE A 106 -1.36 5.00 -2.79
C PHE A 106 -0.89 6.44 -2.90
N ILE A 107 -1.66 7.26 -3.60
CA ILE A 107 -1.48 8.72 -3.68
C ILE A 107 -2.69 9.33 -2.96
N LEU A 108 -2.46 9.87 -1.77
CA LEU A 108 -3.49 10.34 -0.84
C LEU A 108 -3.47 11.86 -0.72
#